data_e128abbf6b49f417309c9c69035937b8
#
_entry.id   e128abbf6b49f417309c9c69035937b8
#
_cell.length_a   1.000
_cell.length_b   1.000
_cell.length_c   1.000
_cell.angle_alpha   90.00
_cell.angle_beta   90.00
_cell.angle_gamma   90.00
#
_symmetry.space_group_name_H-M   'P 1'
#
loop_
_entity.id
_entity.type
_entity.pdbx_description
1 polymer ?
#
loop_
_entity_poly.entity_id
_entity_poly.type
_entity_poly.pdbx_seq_one_letter_code
_entity_poly.pdbx_strand_id
1 'polypeptide(L)'
;MTDDVLLNSSSDPDIDNSYNNHYNPLVATTKADLKTRTNTWVANGSLTFKLTKDLRLKTSGSYNQTFVRDDYFYYEGSEQAARSGGPYGQSTMNMRNSWSINNVLTYNKKIASKHKITAMAGQEYQMSGSEFLRGQAKQ
;
A
#
# COMPACT_ATOMS: atom_id res chain seq x y z
N MET A 1 -32.65 -1.95 -28.64
CA MET A 1 -32.27 -1.10 -27.52
C MET A 1 -30.84 -0.65 -27.80
N THR A 2 -30.63 0.61 -28.10
CA THR A 2 -29.30 1.13 -28.48
C THR A 2 -28.48 1.35 -27.23
N ASP A 3 -27.15 1.16 -27.31
CA ASP A 3 -26.23 1.33 -26.20
C ASP A 3 -26.34 2.72 -25.51
N ASP A 4 -26.75 3.74 -26.26
CA ASP A 4 -26.99 5.09 -25.75
C ASP A 4 -28.11 5.18 -24.70
N VAL A 5 -29.12 4.33 -24.78
CA VAL A 5 -30.23 4.29 -23.80
C VAL A 5 -29.76 3.67 -22.49
N LEU A 6 -28.87 2.68 -22.58
CA LEU A 6 -28.30 2.03 -21.38
C LEU A 6 -27.33 2.94 -20.63
N LEU A 7 -26.71 3.89 -21.32
CA LEU A 7 -25.74 4.82 -20.74
C LEU A 7 -26.37 6.12 -20.22
N ASN A 8 -27.60 6.44 -20.66
CA ASN A 8 -28.29 7.67 -20.28
C ASN A 8 -29.44 7.36 -19.30
N SER A 9 -29.09 7.22 -18.03
CA SER A 9 -30.05 6.93 -16.96
C SER A 9 -31.11 8.01 -16.74
N SER A 10 -30.87 9.23 -17.22
CA SER A 10 -31.81 10.35 -17.04
C SER A 10 -32.93 10.40 -18.07
N SER A 11 -32.83 9.63 -19.16
CA SER A 11 -33.82 9.63 -20.26
C SER A 11 -34.72 8.39 -20.28
N ASP A 12 -34.41 7.36 -19.49
CA ASP A 12 -35.21 6.14 -19.39
C ASP A 12 -35.89 6.07 -18.02
N PRO A 13 -37.24 6.23 -17.96
CA PRO A 13 -37.98 6.19 -16.71
C PRO A 13 -37.91 4.85 -16.00
N ASP A 14 -37.58 3.74 -16.72
CA ASP A 14 -37.41 2.42 -16.15
C ASP A 14 -36.02 2.24 -15.50
N ILE A 15 -35.07 3.11 -15.85
CA ILE A 15 -33.69 3.09 -15.30
C ILE A 15 -33.47 4.23 -14.32
N ASP A 16 -34.35 5.25 -14.32
CA ASP A 16 -34.29 6.35 -13.36
C ASP A 16 -34.76 5.92 -11.97
N ASN A 17 -33.80 5.51 -11.18
CA ASN A 17 -34.01 5.22 -9.76
C ASN A 17 -33.94 6.50 -8.91
N SER A 18 -34.71 7.51 -9.24
CA SER A 18 -34.81 8.74 -8.45
C SER A 18 -35.20 8.47 -6.98
N TYR A 19 -35.86 7.37 -6.70
CA TYR A 19 -36.22 6.93 -5.35
C TYR A 19 -35.04 6.37 -4.53
N ASN A 20 -34.03 5.77 -5.17
CA ASN A 20 -32.94 5.09 -4.47
C ASN A 20 -31.57 5.77 -4.62
N ASN A 21 -31.48 6.84 -5.39
CA ASN A 21 -30.21 7.53 -5.67
C ASN A 21 -29.08 6.59 -6.17
N HIS A 22 -29.47 5.49 -6.86
CA HIS A 22 -28.57 4.51 -7.42
C HIS A 22 -28.38 4.78 -8.90
N TYR A 23 -27.16 5.09 -9.28
CA TYR A 23 -26.79 5.26 -10.67
C TYR A 23 -26.58 3.91 -11.37
N ASN A 24 -26.82 3.89 -12.68
CA ASN A 24 -26.62 2.69 -13.49
C ASN A 24 -25.15 2.21 -13.39
N PRO A 25 -24.89 0.94 -12.99
CA PRO A 25 -23.53 0.40 -12.88
C PRO A 25 -22.72 0.46 -14.19
N LEU A 26 -23.38 0.40 -15.35
CA LEU A 26 -22.72 0.53 -16.65
C LEU A 26 -22.12 1.93 -16.86
N VAL A 27 -22.76 2.97 -16.36
CA VAL A 27 -22.23 4.33 -16.40
C VAL A 27 -20.96 4.43 -15.52
N ALA A 28 -20.94 3.79 -14.37
CA ALA A 28 -19.77 3.78 -13.50
C ALA A 28 -18.54 3.14 -14.16
N THR A 29 -18.74 2.11 -14.97
CA THR A 29 -17.64 1.41 -15.66
C THR A 29 -17.14 2.12 -16.92
N THR A 30 -18.00 2.89 -17.61
CA THR A 30 -17.68 3.56 -18.88
C THR A 30 -17.28 5.02 -18.70
N LYS A 31 -17.74 5.68 -17.62
CA LYS A 31 -17.52 7.10 -17.34
C LYS A 31 -16.54 7.36 -16.19
N ALA A 32 -15.79 6.36 -15.78
CA ALA A 32 -14.72 6.50 -14.79
C ALA A 32 -13.44 5.80 -15.27
N ASP A 33 -12.31 6.47 -15.10
CA ASP A 33 -10.98 5.87 -15.28
C ASP A 33 -10.33 5.79 -13.89
N LEU A 34 -10.10 4.56 -13.45
CA LEU A 34 -9.55 4.24 -12.12
C LEU A 34 -8.24 3.47 -12.31
N LYS A 35 -7.14 4.05 -11.89
CA LYS A 35 -5.82 3.46 -12.07
C LYS A 35 -5.03 3.46 -10.78
N THR A 36 -4.71 2.27 -10.30
CA THR A 36 -3.81 2.08 -9.16
C THR A 36 -2.45 1.55 -9.63
N ARG A 37 -1.39 2.17 -9.15
CA ARG A 37 -0.01 1.73 -9.34
C ARG A 37 0.64 1.51 -7.99
N THR A 38 1.18 0.31 -7.78
CA THR A 38 1.91 -0.03 -6.56
C THR A 38 3.34 -0.42 -6.91
N ASN A 39 4.30 0.24 -6.29
CA ASN A 39 5.72 -0.11 -6.36
C ASN A 39 6.20 -0.46 -4.95
N THR A 40 6.83 -1.62 -4.80
CA THR A 40 7.39 -2.07 -3.53
C THR A 40 8.86 -2.38 -3.69
N TRP A 41 9.67 -1.82 -2.81
CA TRP A 41 11.11 -2.06 -2.69
C TRP A 41 11.38 -2.76 -1.37
N VAL A 42 12.08 -3.87 -1.44
CA VAL A 42 12.49 -4.63 -0.26
C VAL A 42 13.97 -4.92 -0.35
N ALA A 43 14.71 -4.53 0.68
CA ALA A 43 16.12 -4.83 0.82
C ALA A 43 16.38 -5.47 2.20
N ASN A 44 17.04 -6.62 2.22
CA ASN A 44 17.42 -7.32 3.44
C ASN A 44 18.89 -7.70 3.37
N GLY A 45 19.58 -7.58 4.49
CA GLY A 45 20.97 -7.95 4.59
C GLY A 45 21.32 -8.42 5.99
N SER A 46 22.32 -9.30 6.09
CA SER A 46 22.86 -9.68 7.39
C SER A 46 24.36 -9.94 7.31
N LEU A 47 25.05 -9.57 8.39
CA LEU A 47 26.48 -9.81 8.60
C LEU A 47 26.66 -10.58 9.89
N THR A 48 27.57 -11.53 9.87
CA THR A 48 27.92 -12.32 11.06
C THR A 48 29.41 -12.16 11.35
N PHE A 49 29.71 -11.62 12.51
CA PHE A 49 31.06 -11.42 13.02
C PHE A 49 31.38 -12.51 14.04
N LYS A 50 32.47 -13.22 13.86
CA LYS A 50 33.03 -14.13 14.87
C LYS A 50 33.99 -13.32 15.72
N LEU A 51 33.53 -12.83 16.87
CA LEU A 51 34.32 -12.01 17.76
C LEU A 51 35.38 -12.83 18.50
N THR A 52 35.01 -14.06 18.89
CA THR A 52 35.92 -15.07 19.46
C THR A 52 35.51 -16.47 18.98
N LYS A 53 36.21 -17.51 19.46
CA LYS A 53 35.86 -18.92 19.19
C LYS A 53 34.45 -19.27 19.69
N ASP A 54 34.01 -18.63 20.74
CA ASP A 54 32.77 -18.92 21.47
C ASP A 54 31.71 -17.83 21.30
N LEU A 55 32.06 -16.66 20.76
CA LEU A 55 31.20 -15.47 20.69
C LEU A 55 30.98 -15.03 19.23
N ARG A 56 29.72 -14.87 18.83
CA ARG A 56 29.30 -14.40 17.51
C ARG A 56 28.30 -13.26 17.66
N LEU A 57 28.48 -12.23 16.84
CA LEU A 57 27.53 -11.14 16.68
C LEU A 57 26.92 -11.25 15.28
N LYS A 58 25.60 -11.38 15.20
CA LYS A 58 24.86 -11.29 13.93
C LYS A 58 24.11 -9.96 13.94
N THR A 59 24.41 -9.13 12.93
CA THR A 59 23.68 -7.91 12.63
C THR A 59 22.87 -8.14 11.37
N SER A 60 21.57 -7.87 11.41
CA SER A 60 20.69 -7.93 10.24
C SER A 60 19.91 -6.63 10.12
N GLY A 61 19.73 -6.18 8.89
CA GLY A 61 18.95 -5.00 8.56
C GLY A 61 17.91 -5.32 7.50
N SER A 62 16.77 -4.66 7.60
CA SER A 62 15.74 -4.69 6.58
C SER A 62 15.26 -3.29 6.26
N TYR A 63 14.93 -3.07 4.98
CA TYR A 63 14.28 -1.88 4.49
C TYR A 63 13.13 -2.28 3.59
N ASN A 64 11.97 -1.68 3.82
CA ASN A 64 10.79 -1.87 3.00
C ASN A 64 10.18 -0.51 2.69
N GLN A 65 9.92 -0.24 1.42
CA GLN A 65 9.23 0.95 0.96
C GLN A 65 8.12 0.53 -0.01
N THR A 66 6.90 0.99 0.26
CA THR A 66 5.76 0.81 -0.62
C THR A 66 5.24 2.18 -1.04
N PHE A 67 5.14 2.37 -2.33
CA PHE A 67 4.58 3.56 -2.97
C PHE A 67 3.30 3.15 -3.71
N VAL A 68 2.17 3.73 -3.32
CA VAL A 68 0.86 3.52 -3.95
C VAL A 68 0.40 4.85 -4.54
N ARG A 69 0.08 4.84 -5.82
CA ARG A 69 -0.55 5.96 -6.50
C ARG A 69 -1.88 5.52 -7.07
N ASP A 70 -2.92 6.23 -6.68
CA ASP A 70 -4.27 6.05 -7.18
C ASP A 70 -4.67 7.30 -7.95
N ASP A 71 -4.95 7.12 -9.25
CA ASP A 71 -5.44 8.15 -10.13
C ASP A 71 -6.90 7.82 -10.49
N TYR A 72 -7.83 8.73 -10.16
CA TYR A 72 -9.25 8.62 -10.46
C TYR A 72 -9.65 9.78 -11.35
N PHE A 73 -10.37 9.48 -12.43
CA PHE A 73 -10.97 10.49 -13.27
C PHE A 73 -12.41 10.10 -13.58
N TYR A 74 -13.32 11.02 -13.33
CA TYR A 74 -14.75 10.86 -13.55
C TYR A 74 -15.19 11.83 -14.63
N TYR A 75 -15.65 11.26 -15.75
CA TYR A 75 -16.13 12.04 -16.91
C TYR A 75 -17.53 12.57 -16.64
N GLU A 76 -17.94 13.55 -17.44
CA GLU A 76 -19.30 14.05 -17.46
C GLU A 76 -20.32 12.92 -17.66
N GLY A 77 -21.43 12.96 -16.91
CA GLY A 77 -22.44 11.90 -16.88
C GLY A 77 -22.14 10.74 -15.92
N SER A 78 -21.01 10.76 -15.19
CA SER A 78 -20.81 9.86 -14.06
C SER A 78 -21.51 10.38 -12.80
N GLU A 79 -21.90 9.49 -11.90
CA GLU A 79 -22.46 9.85 -10.60
C GLU A 79 -21.56 10.81 -9.82
N GLN A 80 -20.26 10.52 -9.81
CA GLN A 80 -19.30 11.33 -9.06
C GLN A 80 -19.16 12.74 -9.68
N ALA A 81 -19.17 12.86 -11.01
CA ALA A 81 -19.17 14.15 -11.68
C ALA A 81 -20.44 14.94 -11.35
N ALA A 82 -21.61 14.30 -11.38
CA ALA A 82 -22.89 14.94 -11.02
C ALA A 82 -22.87 15.45 -9.56
N ARG A 83 -22.36 14.68 -8.62
CA ARG A 83 -22.21 15.09 -7.22
C ARG A 83 -21.17 16.18 -7.02
N SER A 84 -20.16 16.25 -7.88
CA SER A 84 -19.06 17.22 -7.80
C SER A 84 -19.36 18.53 -8.54
N GLY A 85 -20.44 18.59 -9.32
CA GLY A 85 -20.82 19.74 -10.13
C GLY A 85 -20.05 19.84 -11.45
N GLY A 86 -19.50 18.72 -11.97
CA GLY A 86 -18.77 18.62 -13.23
C GLY A 86 -17.70 17.51 -13.21
N PRO A 87 -16.97 17.35 -14.31
CA PRO A 87 -15.86 16.40 -14.41
C PRO A 87 -14.87 16.59 -13.25
N TYR A 88 -14.41 15.46 -12.69
CA TYR A 88 -13.62 15.46 -11.47
C TYR A 88 -12.44 14.51 -11.58
N GLY A 89 -11.26 15.01 -11.27
CA GLY A 89 -10.02 14.23 -11.19
C GLY A 89 -9.41 14.28 -9.80
N GLN A 90 -8.93 13.14 -9.34
CA GLN A 90 -8.21 13.02 -8.07
C GLN A 90 -6.99 12.13 -8.26
N SER A 91 -5.86 12.57 -7.74
CA SER A 91 -4.67 11.74 -7.60
C SER A 91 -4.28 11.67 -6.12
N THR A 92 -4.07 10.47 -5.62
CA THR A 92 -3.55 10.23 -4.29
C THR A 92 -2.23 9.49 -4.35
N MET A 93 -1.30 9.89 -3.52
CA MET A 93 -0.02 9.21 -3.32
C MET A 93 0.10 8.83 -1.85
N ASN A 94 0.40 7.56 -1.61
CA ASN A 94 0.68 7.05 -0.28
C ASN A 94 2.04 6.36 -0.32
N MET A 95 2.98 6.86 0.46
CA MET A 95 4.30 6.28 0.63
C MET A 95 4.42 5.76 2.05
N ARG A 96 4.79 4.49 2.19
CA ARG A 96 5.11 3.87 3.47
C ARG A 96 6.53 3.37 3.41
N ASN A 97 7.29 3.69 4.43
CA ASN A 97 8.63 3.17 4.62
C ASN A 97 8.76 2.52 5.99
N SER A 98 9.56 1.49 6.07
CA SER A 98 9.95 0.88 7.33
C SER A 98 11.35 0.33 7.21
N TRP A 99 12.11 0.45 8.28
CA TRP A 99 13.41 -0.17 8.40
C TRP A 99 13.61 -0.73 9.79
N SER A 100 14.38 -1.79 9.86
CA SER A 100 14.75 -2.39 11.13
C SER A 100 16.21 -2.81 11.15
N ILE A 101 16.79 -2.76 12.31
CA ILE A 101 18.12 -3.33 12.61
C ILE A 101 17.95 -4.27 13.80
N ASN A 102 18.45 -5.47 13.63
CA ASN A 102 18.45 -6.51 14.66
C ASN A 102 19.89 -6.98 14.91
N ASN A 103 20.31 -6.94 16.15
CA ASN A 103 21.61 -7.39 16.62
C ASN A 103 21.42 -8.55 17.58
N VAL A 104 22.04 -9.68 17.29
CA VAL A 104 22.00 -10.88 18.15
C VAL A 104 23.41 -11.31 18.48
N LEU A 105 23.74 -11.26 19.76
CA LEU A 105 24.98 -11.78 20.31
C LEU A 105 24.74 -13.21 20.83
N THR A 106 25.49 -14.16 20.34
CA THR A 106 25.39 -15.57 20.72
C THR A 106 26.71 -16.05 21.29
N TYR A 107 26.68 -16.56 22.51
CA TYR A 107 27.79 -17.19 23.18
C TYR A 107 27.57 -18.70 23.29
N ASN A 108 28.53 -19.52 22.80
CA ASN A 108 28.47 -20.96 22.83
C ASN A 108 29.78 -21.50 23.43
N LYS A 109 29.69 -22.19 24.53
CA LYS A 109 30.87 -22.80 25.18
C LYS A 109 30.61 -24.23 25.58
N LYS A 110 31.58 -25.09 25.33
CA LYS A 110 31.64 -26.45 25.88
C LYS A 110 32.48 -26.42 27.15
N ILE A 111 31.92 -26.90 28.26
CA ILE A 111 32.61 -27.02 29.56
C ILE A 111 32.81 -28.51 29.84
N ALA A 112 34.07 -28.89 30.12
CA ALA A 112 34.45 -30.23 30.54
C ALA A 112 33.89 -31.35 29.66
N SER A 113 33.84 -31.18 28.33
CA SER A 113 33.40 -32.15 27.29
C SER A 113 31.96 -32.66 27.45
N LYS A 114 31.28 -32.43 28.56
CA LYS A 114 29.94 -32.95 28.87
C LYS A 114 28.84 -31.91 28.85
N HIS A 115 29.16 -30.62 29.02
CA HIS A 115 28.19 -29.58 29.12
C HIS A 115 28.37 -28.55 27.98
N LYS A 116 27.29 -28.23 27.28
CA LYS A 116 27.23 -27.15 26.29
C LYS A 116 26.34 -26.05 26.79
N ILE A 117 26.90 -24.88 26.96
CA ILE A 117 26.16 -23.67 27.37
C ILE A 117 25.96 -22.80 26.12
N THR A 118 24.73 -22.36 25.90
CA THR A 118 24.40 -21.38 24.87
C THR A 118 23.65 -20.23 25.57
N ALA A 119 24.18 -19.02 25.44
CA ALA A 119 23.53 -17.79 25.91
C ALA A 119 23.33 -16.86 24.70
N MET A 120 22.19 -16.18 24.66
CA MET A 120 21.87 -15.23 23.60
C MET A 120 21.34 -13.94 24.22
N ALA A 121 21.79 -12.80 23.63
CA ALA A 121 21.24 -11.48 23.90
C ALA A 121 20.93 -10.81 22.57
N GLY A 122 19.77 -10.15 22.50
CA GLY A 122 19.33 -9.48 21.27
C GLY A 122 18.86 -8.07 21.53
N GLN A 123 19.05 -7.21 20.53
CA GLN A 123 18.50 -5.86 20.46
C GLN A 123 17.87 -5.68 19.10
N GLU A 124 16.66 -5.14 19.06
CA GLU A 124 15.97 -4.77 17.83
C GLU A 124 15.57 -3.30 17.88
N TYR A 125 15.75 -2.62 16.76
CA TYR A 125 15.23 -1.29 16.53
C TYR A 125 14.46 -1.27 15.23
N GLN A 126 13.24 -0.75 15.27
CA GLN A 126 12.37 -0.62 14.11
C GLN A 126 11.78 0.79 14.05
N MET A 127 11.70 1.34 12.84
CA MET A 127 11.04 2.60 12.56
C MET A 127 10.16 2.45 11.34
N SER A 128 8.98 3.06 11.38
CA SER A 128 8.07 3.14 10.24
C SER A 128 7.52 4.55 10.10
N GLY A 129 7.31 4.97 8.85
CA GLY A 129 6.72 6.24 8.50
C GLY A 129 5.73 6.08 7.36
N SER A 130 4.76 7.00 7.29
CA SER A 130 3.85 7.08 6.15
C SER A 130 3.64 8.55 5.78
N GLU A 131 3.61 8.81 4.47
CA GLU A 131 3.32 10.10 3.88
C GLU A 131 2.13 9.96 2.94
N PHE A 132 1.24 10.93 2.97
CA PHE A 132 0.03 10.95 2.17
C PHE A 132 -0.09 12.31 1.48
N LEU A 133 -0.29 12.29 0.17
CA LEU A 133 -0.54 13.46 -0.65
C LEU A 133 -1.80 13.24 -1.47
N ARG A 134 -2.71 14.22 -1.50
CA ARG A 134 -3.91 14.22 -2.32
C ARG A 134 -3.98 15.50 -3.15
N GLY A 135 -4.14 15.36 -4.44
CA GLY A 135 -4.46 16.42 -5.38
C GLY A 135 -5.83 16.21 -6.00
N GLN A 136 -6.60 17.28 -6.16
CA GLN A 136 -7.93 17.26 -6.78
C GLN A 136 -8.04 18.39 -7.79
N ALA A 137 -8.69 18.11 -8.90
CA ALA A 137 -9.04 19.11 -9.92
C ALA A 137 -10.52 18.95 -10.30
N LYS A 138 -11.21 20.05 -10.47
CA LYS A 138 -12.57 20.15 -10.97
C LYS A 138 -12.57 21.07 -12.18
N GLN A 139 -13.41 20.77 -13.13
CA GLN A 139 -13.63 21.58 -14.32
C GLN A 139 -15.04 22.19 -14.30
#